data_d21a8f4f674aaf5fd8c8facebe7e2e04
#
_entry.id   d21a8f4f674aaf5fd8c8facebe7e2e04
#
_cell.length_a   1.000
_cell.length_b   1.000
_cell.length_c   1.000
_cell.angle_alpha   90.00
_cell.angle_beta   90.00
_cell.angle_gamma   90.00
#
_symmetry.space_group_name_H-M   'P 1'
#
loop_
_entity.id
_entity.type
_entity.pdbx_description
1 polymer ?
#
loop_
_entity_poly.entity_id
_entity_poly.type
_entity_poly.pdbx_seq_one_letter_code
_entity_poly.pdbx_strand_id
1 'polypeptide(L)'
;ESKIGRMVMNASDIVALASGTATLEAMLLHRPMVTFYKLNWITYIIVKLLAKIPYYSLPNIIAGKKVIQELIQADATPKNLAAEIENLMNVETAQIQRMQHLTMHKQLISGNTEDPVQAILNCLEQNQQGGV
;
A
#
# COMPACT_ATOMS: atom_id res chain seq x y z
N GLU A 1 -14.98 14.71 4.77
CA GLU A 1 -14.62 13.29 5.07
C GLU A 1 -13.13 13.12 5.43
N SER A 2 -12.22 13.80 4.75
CA SER A 2 -10.77 13.59 4.93
C SER A 2 -10.21 13.97 6.31
N LYS A 3 -10.76 14.97 6.99
CA LYS A 3 -10.26 15.40 8.31
C LYS A 3 -10.53 14.37 9.40
N ILE A 4 -11.73 13.80 9.45
CA ILE A 4 -12.12 12.79 10.45
C ILE A 4 -11.33 11.51 10.22
N GLY A 5 -11.20 11.05 8.98
CA GLY A 5 -10.40 9.87 8.65
C GLY A 5 -8.95 10.00 9.12
N ARG A 6 -8.30 11.13 8.86
CA ARG A 6 -6.94 11.39 9.33
C ARG A 6 -6.82 11.44 10.86
N MET A 7 -7.81 12.03 11.54
CA MET A 7 -7.83 12.04 13.01
C MET A 7 -7.93 10.64 13.58
N VAL A 8 -8.80 9.79 13.01
CA VAL A 8 -8.95 8.38 13.43
C VAL A 8 -7.66 7.61 13.17
N MET A 9 -7.08 7.71 11.97
CA MET A 9 -5.80 7.07 11.65
C MET A 9 -4.68 7.53 12.60
N ASN A 10 -4.64 8.83 12.90
CA ASN A 10 -3.62 9.37 13.79
C ASN A 10 -3.75 8.89 15.24
N ALA A 11 -4.96 8.58 15.68
CA ALA A 11 -5.25 8.04 17.01
C ALA A 11 -5.11 6.50 17.08
N SER A 12 -4.94 5.83 15.94
CA SER A 12 -4.88 4.36 15.87
C SER A 12 -3.44 3.86 15.95
N ASP A 13 -3.22 2.73 16.58
CA ASP A 13 -1.92 2.04 16.59
C ASP A 13 -1.68 1.25 15.31
N ILE A 14 -2.73 0.66 14.76
CA ILE A 14 -2.73 -0.12 13.52
C ILE A 14 -3.96 0.28 12.70
N VAL A 15 -3.83 0.32 11.39
CA VAL A 15 -4.91 0.69 10.48
C VAL A 15 -5.15 -0.41 9.46
N ALA A 16 -6.39 -0.88 9.36
CA ALA A 16 -6.83 -1.78 8.31
C ALA A 16 -7.63 -0.98 7.27
N LEU A 17 -7.20 -1.01 6.02
CA LEU A 17 -7.72 -0.17 4.95
C LEU A 17 -8.10 -0.99 3.72
N ALA A 18 -9.14 -0.56 3.02
CA ALA A 18 -9.28 -0.90 1.61
C ALA A 18 -8.20 -0.16 0.80
N SER A 19 -7.80 -0.71 -0.34
CA SER A 19 -6.83 -0.04 -1.23
C SER A 19 -7.34 1.35 -1.66
N GLY A 20 -6.41 2.28 -1.89
CA GLY A 20 -6.72 3.63 -2.38
C GLY A 20 -5.84 4.71 -1.73
N THR A 21 -6.23 5.98 -1.91
CA THR A 21 -5.49 7.16 -1.39
C THR A 21 -5.35 7.16 0.13
N ALA A 22 -6.27 6.53 0.87
CA ALA A 22 -6.19 6.38 2.31
C ALA A 22 -4.93 5.61 2.77
N THR A 23 -4.39 4.71 1.94
CA THR A 23 -3.13 4.01 2.22
C THR A 23 -1.93 4.95 2.19
N LEU A 24 -1.94 5.93 1.29
CA LEU A 24 -0.93 6.98 1.24
C LEU A 24 -1.02 7.88 2.47
N GLU A 25 -2.23 8.28 2.88
CA GLU A 25 -2.43 9.08 4.09
C GLU A 25 -1.91 8.36 5.34
N ALA A 26 -2.22 7.07 5.51
CA ALA A 26 -1.75 6.26 6.62
C ALA A 26 -0.21 6.10 6.62
N MET A 27 0.40 5.96 5.43
CA MET A 27 1.86 5.93 5.27
C MET A 27 2.50 7.26 5.69
N LEU A 28 1.93 8.40 5.28
CA LEU A 28 2.42 9.72 5.66
C LEU A 28 2.27 10.01 7.17
N LEU A 29 1.29 9.38 7.82
CA LEU A 29 1.12 9.39 9.28
C LEU A 29 2.00 8.34 9.99
N HIS A 30 2.82 7.59 9.25
CA HIS A 30 3.70 6.52 9.72
C HIS A 30 2.95 5.45 10.54
N ARG A 31 1.69 5.16 10.19
CA ARG A 31 0.89 4.16 10.89
C ARG A 31 1.12 2.79 10.29
N PRO A 32 1.38 1.77 11.13
CA PRO A 32 1.37 0.38 10.68
C PRO A 32 0.02 0.06 10.08
N MET A 33 0.01 -0.60 8.92
CA MET A 33 -1.23 -0.87 8.21
C MET A 33 -1.21 -2.21 7.47
N VAL A 34 -2.40 -2.73 7.26
CA VAL A 34 -2.69 -3.81 6.34
C VAL A 34 -3.77 -3.36 5.37
N THR A 35 -3.65 -3.74 4.11
CA THR A 35 -4.72 -3.50 3.13
C THR A 35 -5.44 -4.80 2.83
N PHE A 36 -6.77 -4.71 2.72
CA PHE A 36 -7.61 -5.83 2.30
C PHE A 36 -8.61 -5.36 1.26
N TYR A 37 -8.79 -6.17 0.20
CA TYR A 37 -9.59 -5.74 -0.92
C TYR A 37 -10.18 -6.91 -1.70
N LYS A 38 -11.47 -6.83 -2.00
CA LYS A 38 -12.15 -7.76 -2.90
C LYS A 38 -12.71 -6.99 -4.09
N LEU A 39 -12.15 -7.23 -5.26
CA LEU A 39 -12.72 -6.81 -6.54
C LEU A 39 -13.80 -7.79 -6.99
N ASN A 40 -14.75 -7.30 -7.78
CA ASN A 40 -15.52 -8.20 -8.62
C ASN A 40 -14.51 -9.03 -9.45
N TRP A 41 -14.75 -10.33 -9.55
CA TRP A 41 -13.81 -11.27 -10.18
C TRP A 41 -13.49 -10.92 -11.64
N ILE A 42 -14.46 -10.35 -12.38
CA ILE A 42 -14.28 -9.89 -13.75
C ILE A 42 -13.28 -8.72 -13.78
N THR A 43 -13.48 -7.73 -12.91
CA THR A 43 -12.58 -6.57 -12.78
C THR A 43 -11.18 -7.01 -12.36
N TYR A 44 -11.07 -8.00 -11.46
CA TYR A 44 -9.79 -8.56 -11.04
C TYR A 44 -9.03 -9.21 -12.19
N ILE A 45 -9.71 -10.02 -13.03
CA ILE A 45 -9.09 -10.64 -14.19
C ILE A 45 -8.63 -9.58 -15.20
N ILE A 46 -9.46 -8.57 -15.48
CA ILE A 46 -9.13 -7.49 -16.39
C ILE A 46 -7.91 -6.71 -15.88
N VAL A 47 -7.91 -6.32 -14.60
CA VAL A 47 -6.78 -5.62 -13.97
C VAL A 47 -5.53 -6.49 -14.00
N LYS A 48 -5.63 -7.78 -13.68
CA LYS A 48 -4.50 -8.72 -13.70
C LYS A 48 -3.91 -8.95 -15.09
N LEU A 49 -4.75 -8.89 -16.13
CA LEU A 49 -4.31 -9.04 -17.52
C LEU A 49 -3.70 -7.75 -18.09
N LEU A 50 -4.28 -6.59 -17.72
CA LEU A 50 -3.87 -5.29 -18.25
C LEU A 50 -2.75 -4.64 -17.42
N ALA A 51 -2.80 -4.76 -16.09
CA ALA A 51 -1.79 -4.23 -15.19
C ALA A 51 -0.81 -5.33 -14.81
N LYS A 52 0.37 -5.34 -15.42
CA LYS A 52 1.51 -6.17 -14.98
C LYS A 52 2.14 -5.66 -13.67
N ILE A 53 1.37 -4.93 -12.86
CA ILE A 53 1.84 -4.34 -11.61
C ILE A 53 1.65 -5.38 -10.51
N PRO A 54 2.70 -5.80 -9.78
CA PRO A 54 2.60 -6.81 -8.72
C PRO A 54 1.98 -6.26 -7.43
N TYR A 55 1.72 -4.97 -7.36
CA TYR A 55 1.22 -4.27 -6.16
C TYR A 55 -0.05 -3.50 -6.44
N TYR A 56 -0.90 -3.36 -5.42
CA TYR A 56 -2.20 -2.69 -5.51
C TYR A 56 -2.33 -1.47 -4.59
N SER A 57 -1.54 -1.41 -3.52
CA SER A 57 -1.50 -0.26 -2.61
C SER A 57 -0.45 0.75 -3.04
N LEU A 58 -0.76 2.04 -2.88
CA LEU A 58 0.17 3.11 -3.23
C LEU A 58 1.54 3.00 -2.52
N PRO A 59 1.63 2.65 -1.23
CA PRO A 59 2.92 2.46 -0.59
C PRO A 59 3.80 1.41 -1.27
N ASN A 60 3.24 0.25 -1.64
CA ASN A 60 4.01 -0.80 -2.32
C ASN A 60 4.39 -0.40 -3.75
N ILE A 61 3.49 0.28 -4.47
CA ILE A 61 3.76 0.80 -5.83
C ILE A 61 4.91 1.82 -5.78
N ILE A 62 4.83 2.80 -4.89
CA ILE A 62 5.86 3.85 -4.75
C ILE A 62 7.19 3.26 -4.31
N ALA A 63 7.18 2.27 -3.39
CA ALA A 63 8.38 1.61 -2.92
C ALA A 63 9.00 0.65 -3.95
N GLY A 64 8.26 0.26 -5.00
CA GLY A 64 8.66 -0.80 -5.93
C GLY A 64 8.88 -2.17 -5.27
N LYS A 65 8.42 -2.35 -4.04
CA LYS A 65 8.55 -3.57 -3.24
C LYS A 65 7.44 -3.67 -2.22
N LYS A 66 7.26 -4.87 -1.66
CA LYS A 66 6.31 -5.09 -0.58
C LYS A 66 6.78 -4.43 0.72
N VAL A 67 6.10 -3.38 1.14
CA VAL A 67 6.30 -2.66 2.41
C VAL A 67 5.16 -2.97 3.38
N ILE A 68 3.95 -3.11 2.86
CA ILE A 68 2.75 -3.48 3.61
C ILE A 68 2.13 -4.75 3.06
N GLN A 69 1.45 -5.49 3.92
CA GLN A 69 0.69 -6.68 3.49
C GLN A 69 -0.56 -6.27 2.74
N GLU A 70 -0.77 -6.89 1.58
CA GLU A 70 -1.96 -6.76 0.75
C GLU A 70 -2.73 -8.08 0.75
N LEU A 71 -3.92 -8.08 1.32
CA LEU A 71 -4.82 -9.23 1.31
C LEU A 71 -5.86 -9.03 0.21
N ILE A 72 -5.70 -9.75 -0.89
CA ILE A 72 -6.49 -9.52 -2.11
C ILE A 72 -7.25 -10.78 -2.49
N GLN A 73 -8.50 -10.62 -2.90
CA GLN A 73 -9.37 -11.69 -3.39
C GLN A 73 -9.49 -12.87 -2.42
N ALA A 74 -8.88 -14.01 -2.73
CA ALA A 74 -8.92 -15.21 -1.91
C ALA A 74 -8.21 -15.02 -0.55
N ASP A 75 -7.19 -14.18 -0.51
CA ASP A 75 -6.43 -13.86 0.71
C ASP A 75 -7.16 -12.85 1.62
N ALA A 76 -8.13 -12.09 1.07
CA ALA A 76 -8.95 -11.14 1.83
C ALA A 76 -10.00 -11.87 2.68
N THR A 77 -9.54 -12.58 3.70
CA THR A 77 -10.37 -13.33 4.66
C THR A 77 -10.25 -12.73 6.05
N PRO A 78 -11.30 -12.85 6.90
CA PRO A 78 -11.22 -12.40 8.30
C PRO A 78 -10.06 -13.05 9.06
N LYS A 79 -9.77 -14.32 8.77
CA LYS A 79 -8.66 -15.05 9.39
C LYS A 79 -7.31 -14.44 9.05
N ASN A 80 -7.06 -14.17 7.77
CA ASN A 80 -5.79 -13.59 7.32
C ASN A 80 -5.65 -12.15 7.81
N LEU A 81 -6.74 -11.39 7.83
CA LEU A 81 -6.74 -10.04 8.36
C LEU A 81 -6.40 -10.02 9.86
N ALA A 82 -7.03 -10.90 10.65
CA ALA A 82 -6.73 -11.03 12.07
C ALA A 82 -5.27 -11.42 12.31
N ALA A 83 -4.75 -12.40 11.57
CA ALA A 83 -3.36 -12.82 11.68
C ALA A 83 -2.37 -11.68 11.35
N GLU A 84 -2.67 -10.86 10.35
CA GLU A 84 -1.80 -9.73 10.02
C GLU A 84 -1.90 -8.60 11.05
N ILE A 85 -3.08 -8.34 11.60
CA ILE A 85 -3.24 -7.40 12.72
C ILE A 85 -2.43 -7.89 13.95
N GLU A 86 -2.51 -9.18 14.30
CA GLU A 86 -1.70 -9.76 15.37
C GLU A 86 -0.20 -9.62 15.12
N ASN A 87 0.23 -9.85 13.87
CA ASN A 87 1.63 -9.63 13.46
C ASN A 87 2.06 -8.16 13.64
N LEU A 88 1.20 -7.21 13.30
CA LEU A 88 1.45 -5.77 13.49
C LEU A 88 1.33 -5.31 14.96
N MET A 89 0.71 -6.08 15.82
CA MET A 89 0.74 -5.84 17.29
C MET A 89 2.11 -6.14 17.90
N ASN A 90 2.94 -6.92 17.22
CA ASN A 90 4.33 -7.08 17.60
C ASN A 90 5.08 -5.75 17.41
N VAL A 91 5.70 -5.27 18.48
CA VAL A 91 6.38 -3.96 18.52
C VAL A 91 7.48 -3.86 17.46
N GLU A 92 8.26 -4.93 17.26
CA GLU A 92 9.35 -4.95 16.30
C GLU A 92 8.82 -4.85 14.86
N THR A 93 7.80 -5.65 14.51
CA THR A 93 7.16 -5.62 13.19
C THR A 93 6.57 -4.24 12.89
N ALA A 94 5.84 -3.67 13.85
CA ALA A 94 5.26 -2.34 13.70
C ALA A 94 6.35 -1.27 13.53
N GLN A 95 7.45 -1.37 14.27
CA GLN A 95 8.56 -0.43 14.19
C GLN A 95 9.25 -0.48 12.83
N ILE A 96 9.49 -1.67 12.29
CA ILE A 96 10.06 -1.85 10.95
C ILE A 96 9.19 -1.16 9.90
N GLN A 97 7.88 -1.37 9.93
CA GLN A 97 6.97 -0.75 8.98
C GLN A 97 6.91 0.78 9.13
N ARG A 98 6.91 1.30 10.38
CA ARG A 98 6.99 2.75 10.66
C ARG A 98 8.26 3.37 10.09
N MET A 99 9.40 2.72 10.23
CA MET A 99 10.68 3.21 9.72
C MET A 99 10.69 3.23 8.17
N GLN A 100 10.10 2.22 7.53
CA GLN A 100 9.93 2.20 6.08
C GLN A 100 9.05 3.36 5.62
N HIS A 101 7.92 3.60 6.28
CA HIS A 101 7.02 4.72 5.98
C HIS A 101 7.72 6.08 6.16
N LEU A 102 8.49 6.24 7.24
CA LEU A 102 9.26 7.46 7.48
C LEU A 102 10.30 7.71 6.39
N THR A 103 10.98 6.66 5.94
CA THR A 103 11.96 6.75 4.85
C THR A 103 11.29 7.20 3.55
N MET A 104 10.17 6.58 3.19
CA MET A 104 9.39 6.93 2.01
C MET A 104 8.85 8.37 2.09
N HIS A 105 8.35 8.77 3.26
CA HIS A 105 7.87 10.13 3.50
C HIS A 105 8.99 11.17 3.27
N LYS A 106 10.19 10.92 3.81
CA LYS A 106 11.35 11.79 3.58
C LYS A 106 11.74 11.86 2.11
N GLN A 107 11.71 10.75 1.39
CA GLN A 107 11.99 10.71 -0.05
C GLN A 107 10.99 11.56 -0.85
N LEU A 108 9.69 11.46 -0.53
CA LEU A 108 8.64 12.24 -1.18
C LEU A 108 8.81 13.76 -0.95
N ILE A 109 9.21 14.19 0.27
CA ILE A 109 9.43 15.60 0.58
C ILE A 109 10.71 16.14 -0.06
N SER A 110 11.78 15.34 -0.10
CA SER A 110 13.09 15.79 -0.61
C SER A 110 13.13 15.95 -2.14
N GLY A 111 12.07 15.61 -2.84
CA GLY A 111 12.02 15.65 -4.30
C GLY A 111 12.99 14.66 -5.00
N ASN A 112 13.62 13.79 -4.23
CA ASN A 112 14.51 12.73 -4.73
C ASN A 112 13.75 11.50 -5.25
N THR A 113 12.43 11.53 -5.23
CA THR A 113 11.62 10.66 -6.09
C THR A 113 11.44 11.39 -7.40
N GLU A 114 11.74 10.75 -8.51
CA GLU A 114 11.08 11.07 -9.77
C GLU A 114 9.62 11.37 -9.44
N ASP A 115 9.09 12.46 -9.98
CA ASP A 115 7.69 12.86 -9.83
C ASP A 115 6.83 11.59 -9.70
N PRO A 116 5.99 11.43 -8.65
CA PRO A 116 5.17 10.24 -8.48
C PRO A 116 4.40 9.86 -9.75
N VAL A 117 4.01 10.87 -10.54
CA VAL A 117 3.42 10.68 -11.87
C VAL A 117 4.47 10.08 -12.81
N GLN A 118 5.70 10.56 -12.79
CA GLN A 118 6.79 10.06 -13.62
C GLN A 118 7.22 8.65 -13.20
N ALA A 119 7.25 8.34 -11.91
CA ALA A 119 7.51 6.99 -11.41
C ALA A 119 6.43 5.99 -11.85
N ILE A 120 5.17 6.40 -11.85
CA ILE A 120 4.05 5.59 -12.38
C ILE A 120 4.17 5.44 -13.90
N LEU A 121 4.47 6.51 -14.63
CA LEU A 121 4.67 6.47 -16.07
C LEU A 121 5.85 5.58 -16.45
N ASN A 122 6.98 5.70 -15.75
CA ASN A 122 8.15 4.86 -15.96
C ASN A 122 7.86 3.37 -15.69
N CYS A 123 7.08 3.06 -14.65
CA CYS A 123 6.59 1.70 -14.39
C CYS A 123 5.70 1.17 -15.53
N LEU A 124 4.85 2.01 -16.11
CA LEU A 124 3.99 1.64 -17.23
C LEU A 124 4.80 1.42 -18.52
N GLU A 125 5.78 2.29 -18.81
CA GLU A 125 6.64 2.20 -19.98
C GLU A 125 7.59 1.00 -19.94
N GLN A 126 8.21 0.69 -18.79
CA GLN A 126 9.05 -0.49 -18.62
C GLN A 126 8.28 -1.79 -18.83
N ASN A 127 6.99 -1.82 -18.48
CA ASN A 127 6.12 -2.96 -18.74
C ASN A 127 5.71 -3.11 -20.22
N GLN A 128 5.79 -2.05 -21.03
CA GLN A 128 5.51 -2.14 -22.47
C GLN A 128 6.72 -2.63 -23.28
N GLN A 129 7.94 -2.43 -22.78
CA GLN A 129 9.17 -2.86 -23.46
C GLN A 129 9.61 -4.28 -23.11
N GLY A 130 9.07 -4.89 -22.06
CA GLY A 130 9.32 -6.28 -21.66
C GLY A 130 8.42 -7.34 -22.31
N GLY A 131 7.67 -6.97 -23.32
CA GLY A 131 6.68 -7.81 -24.03
C GLY A 131 7.15 -8.15 -25.46
N VAL A 132 8.26 -8.86 -25.60
CA VAL A 132 8.58 -9.64 -26.80
C VAL A 132 8.88 -11.06 -26.37
#